data_bd05264643d2f47fd8f73b9165116230
#
_entry.id   bd05264643d2f47fd8f73b9165116230
#
_cell.length_a   1.000
_cell.length_b   1.000
_cell.length_c   1.000
_cell.angle_alpha   90.00
_cell.angle_beta   90.00
_cell.angle_gamma   90.00
#
_symmetry.space_group_name_H-M   'P 1'
#
loop_
_entity.id
_entity.type
_entity.pdbx_description
1 polymer ?
#
loop_
_entity_poly.entity_id
_entity_poly.type
_entity_poly.pdbx_seq_one_letter_code
_entity_poly.pdbx_strand_id
1 'polypeptide(L)'
;AVPWSEFVARLKSGNFDLYYGEYKMTADWDLTELLTGSCNYGRYTSADLTALLAAERTAQGSAHDTAAAKLYAAFQAQMPFAPICFERSSVLTISGVIQGLTPSLTDPFYNLTDWKIRFA
;
A
#
# COMPACT_ATOMS: atom_id res chain seq x y z
N ALA A 1 -9.93 23.21 -4.12
CA ALA A 1 -9.32 22.34 -5.12
C ALA A 1 -8.37 23.15 -5.98
N VAL A 2 -7.23 22.60 -6.35
CA VAL A 2 -6.21 23.23 -7.20
C VAL A 2 -5.93 22.36 -8.42
N PRO A 3 -5.42 22.91 -9.54
CA PRO A 3 -4.97 22.11 -10.68
C PRO A 3 -3.90 21.09 -10.28
N TRP A 4 -3.80 19.98 -11.03
CA TRP A 4 -2.88 18.89 -10.70
C TRP A 4 -1.41 19.34 -10.58
N SER A 5 -0.94 20.17 -11.50
CA SER A 5 0.43 20.70 -11.48
C SER A 5 0.72 21.53 -10.21
N GLU A 6 -0.24 22.33 -9.78
CA GLU A 6 -0.14 23.10 -8.55
C GLU A 6 -0.20 22.21 -7.30
N PHE A 7 -1.07 21.19 -7.30
CA PHE A 7 -1.15 20.19 -6.25
C PHE A 7 0.21 19.50 -6.03
N VAL A 8 0.82 19.01 -7.10
CA VAL A 8 2.14 18.36 -7.03
C VAL A 8 3.23 19.33 -6.55
N ALA A 9 3.23 20.57 -7.02
CA ALA A 9 4.19 21.59 -6.58
C ALA A 9 4.05 21.88 -5.08
N ARG A 10 2.82 22.00 -4.58
CA ARG A 10 2.54 22.23 -3.16
C ARG A 10 2.96 21.05 -2.30
N LEU A 11 2.69 19.80 -2.74
CA LEU A 11 3.14 18.61 -2.03
C LEU A 11 4.67 18.59 -1.89
N LYS A 12 5.40 18.81 -2.99
CA LYS A 12 6.86 18.82 -2.98
C LYS A 12 7.47 19.92 -2.12
N SER A 13 6.86 21.10 -2.12
CA SER A 13 7.32 22.22 -1.30
C SER A 13 6.89 22.13 0.17
N GLY A 14 5.89 21.31 0.49
CA GLY A 14 5.28 21.25 1.81
C GLY A 14 4.34 22.43 2.11
N ASN A 15 3.85 23.11 1.07
CA ASN A 15 2.95 24.25 1.20
C ASN A 15 1.48 23.78 1.21
N PHE A 16 1.08 23.14 2.29
CA PHE A 16 -0.29 22.69 2.54
C PHE A 16 -0.50 22.48 4.05
N ASP A 17 -1.72 22.61 4.51
CA ASP A 17 -2.13 22.26 5.87
C ASP A 17 -2.58 20.79 5.93
N LEU A 18 -3.29 20.35 4.90
CA LEU A 18 -3.78 18.97 4.73
C LEU A 18 -3.80 18.63 3.25
N TYR A 19 -3.48 17.39 2.91
CA TYR A 19 -3.69 16.87 1.57
C TYR A 19 -4.40 15.52 1.61
N TYR A 20 -5.17 15.23 0.57
CA TYR A 20 -5.70 13.91 0.26
C TYR A 20 -4.95 13.39 -0.96
N GLY A 21 -4.44 12.16 -0.87
CA GLY A 21 -3.69 11.54 -1.94
C GLY A 21 -3.93 10.04 -2.00
N GLU A 22 -3.49 9.44 -3.08
CA GLU A 22 -3.51 8.00 -3.30
C GLU A 22 -2.07 7.50 -3.36
N TYR A 23 -1.83 6.33 -2.79
CA TYR A 23 -0.56 5.64 -2.87
C TYR A 23 -0.80 4.16 -3.24
N LYS A 24 -0.12 3.69 -4.28
CA LYS A 24 -0.16 2.29 -4.66
C LYS A 24 0.80 1.48 -3.79
N MET A 25 0.26 0.75 -2.84
CA MET A 25 1.03 -0.13 -1.97
C MET A 25 1.69 -1.27 -2.76
N THR A 26 2.84 -1.69 -2.29
CA THR A 26 3.49 -2.94 -2.68
C THR A 26 2.75 -4.15 -2.11
N ALA A 27 2.99 -5.35 -2.66
CA ALA A 27 2.29 -6.56 -2.24
C ALA A 27 2.59 -6.97 -0.78
N ASP A 28 3.74 -6.58 -0.28
CA ASP A 28 4.21 -6.80 1.10
C ASP A 28 3.81 -5.68 2.09
N TRP A 29 3.02 -4.69 1.63
CA TRP A 29 2.56 -3.57 2.43
C TRP A 29 3.68 -2.72 3.05
N ASP A 30 4.84 -2.64 2.39
CA ASP A 30 5.99 -1.86 2.85
C ASP A 30 5.63 -0.36 2.99
N LEU A 31 5.75 0.18 4.20
CA LEU A 31 5.46 1.57 4.53
C LEU A 31 6.68 2.51 4.35
N THR A 32 7.81 2.00 3.87
CA THR A 32 9.08 2.75 3.79
C THR A 32 8.92 4.06 3.04
N GLU A 33 8.32 4.02 1.84
CA GLU A 33 8.16 5.21 1.00
C GLU A 33 7.27 6.28 1.63
N LEU A 34 6.27 5.87 2.40
CA LEU A 34 5.34 6.77 3.07
C LEU A 34 5.90 7.37 4.36
N LEU A 35 6.74 6.62 5.08
CA LEU A 35 7.26 7.04 6.38
C LEU A 35 8.64 7.70 6.31
N THR A 36 9.52 7.21 5.44
CA THR A 36 10.92 7.66 5.36
C THR A 36 11.38 7.97 3.94
N GLY A 37 10.61 7.58 2.93
CA GLY A 37 10.95 7.74 1.52
C GLY A 37 10.42 9.02 0.87
N SER A 38 10.39 9.00 -0.44
CA SER A 38 10.05 10.16 -1.28
C SER A 38 8.57 10.58 -1.21
N CYS A 39 7.71 9.68 -0.75
CA CYS A 39 6.27 9.93 -0.58
C CYS A 39 5.88 10.44 0.81
N ASN A 40 6.86 10.66 1.70
CA ASN A 40 6.64 11.29 3.01
C ASN A 40 6.44 12.82 2.86
N TYR A 41 5.40 13.22 2.16
CA TYR A 41 5.11 14.64 1.91
C TYR A 41 4.76 15.41 3.20
N GLY A 42 4.19 14.71 4.19
CA GLY A 42 3.93 15.27 5.52
C GLY A 42 5.20 15.58 6.33
N ARG A 43 6.38 15.14 5.84
CA ARG A 43 7.68 15.29 6.51
C ARG A 43 7.66 14.81 7.95
N TYR A 44 6.84 13.78 8.19
CA TYR A 44 6.76 13.17 9.50
C TYR A 44 8.08 12.44 9.82
N THR A 45 8.58 12.63 11.02
CA THR A 45 9.80 11.96 11.50
C THR A 45 9.58 11.35 12.87
N SER A 46 9.92 10.07 13.00
CA SER A 46 9.88 9.32 14.26
C SER A 46 11.01 8.30 14.29
N ALA A 47 11.90 8.42 15.26
CA ALA A 47 12.98 7.46 15.43
C ALA A 47 12.44 6.06 15.74
N ASP A 48 11.38 5.97 16.54
CA ASP A 48 10.74 4.70 16.90
C ASP A 48 10.14 4.01 15.70
N LEU A 49 9.34 4.71 14.88
CA LEU A 49 8.76 4.13 13.67
C LEU A 49 9.84 3.73 12.66
N THR A 50 10.90 4.52 12.51
CA THR A 50 12.01 4.18 11.62
C THR A 50 12.71 2.89 12.07
N ALA A 51 12.96 2.75 13.37
CA ALA A 51 13.59 1.56 13.93
C ALA A 51 12.69 0.32 13.80
N LEU A 52 11.38 0.46 14.06
CA LEU A 52 10.41 -0.63 13.90
C LEU A 52 10.25 -1.06 12.45
N LEU A 53 10.25 -0.13 11.52
CA LEU A 53 10.21 -0.41 10.08
C LEU A 53 11.45 -1.20 9.64
N ALA A 54 12.64 -0.79 10.08
CA ALA A 54 13.88 -1.51 9.79
C ALA A 54 13.89 -2.94 10.39
N ALA A 55 13.35 -3.10 11.60
CA ALA A 55 13.23 -4.40 12.26
C ALA A 55 12.25 -5.32 11.53
N GLU A 56 11.11 -4.81 11.08
CA GLU A 56 10.12 -5.56 10.31
C GLU A 56 10.70 -6.05 8.98
N ARG A 57 11.37 -5.20 8.23
CA ARG A 57 11.98 -5.54 6.93
C ARG A 57 13.09 -6.58 7.00
N THR A 58 13.77 -6.71 8.13
CA THR A 58 14.86 -7.68 8.30
C THR A 58 14.41 -8.98 8.95
N ALA A 59 13.24 -9.00 9.57
CA ALA A 59 12.69 -10.17 10.24
C ALA A 59 12.15 -11.20 9.24
N GLN A 60 12.12 -12.47 9.65
CA GLN A 60 11.59 -13.57 8.85
C GLN A 60 10.71 -14.50 9.70
N GLY A 61 9.78 -15.19 9.04
CA GLY A 61 8.87 -16.13 9.69
C GLY A 61 8.06 -15.48 10.81
N SER A 62 7.89 -16.15 11.94
CA SER A 62 7.11 -15.64 13.09
C SER A 62 7.70 -14.37 13.73
N ALA A 63 9.00 -14.11 13.55
CA ALA A 63 9.61 -12.87 14.00
C ALA A 63 9.12 -11.66 13.16
N HIS A 64 8.86 -11.87 11.86
CA HIS A 64 8.27 -10.86 10.99
C HIS A 64 6.87 -10.48 11.48
N ASP A 65 5.99 -11.45 11.77
CA ASP A 65 4.64 -11.17 12.26
C ASP A 65 4.67 -10.36 13.57
N THR A 66 5.61 -10.68 14.45
CA THR A 66 5.80 -9.95 15.70
C THR A 66 6.29 -8.52 15.47
N ALA A 67 7.22 -8.33 14.54
CA ALA A 67 7.77 -7.01 14.21
C ALA A 67 6.70 -6.15 13.51
N ALA A 68 5.95 -6.72 12.58
CA ALA A 68 4.83 -6.05 11.91
C ALA A 68 3.76 -5.61 12.90
N ALA A 69 3.37 -6.46 13.86
CA ALA A 69 2.40 -6.10 14.89
C ALA A 69 2.87 -4.89 15.73
N LYS A 70 4.15 -4.84 16.09
CA LYS A 70 4.72 -3.69 16.81
C LYS A 70 4.75 -2.42 15.96
N LEU A 71 5.13 -2.54 14.69
CA LEU A 71 5.13 -1.42 13.76
C LEU A 71 3.72 -0.83 13.60
N TYR A 72 2.71 -1.66 13.36
CA TYR A 72 1.34 -1.20 13.19
C TYR A 72 0.75 -0.62 14.49
N ALA A 73 1.08 -1.17 15.65
CA ALA A 73 0.65 -0.59 16.93
C ALA A 73 1.25 0.82 17.14
N ALA A 74 2.54 0.99 16.86
CA ALA A 74 3.19 2.29 16.94
C ALA A 74 2.65 3.28 15.88
N PHE A 75 2.38 2.79 14.66
CA PHE A 75 1.74 3.58 13.61
C PHE A 75 0.36 4.10 14.03
N GLN A 76 -0.48 3.24 14.61
CA GLN A 76 -1.79 3.63 15.13
C GLN A 76 -1.70 4.65 16.27
N ALA A 77 -0.71 4.51 17.15
CA ALA A 77 -0.51 5.44 18.25
C ALA A 77 -0.03 6.82 17.80
N GLN A 78 0.82 6.87 16.78
CA GLN A 78 1.45 8.11 16.29
C GLN A 78 0.69 8.74 15.12
N MET A 79 -0.07 7.95 14.36
CA MET A 79 -0.91 8.36 13.23
C MET A 79 -0.23 9.36 12.28
N PRO A 80 0.90 9.00 11.64
CA PRO A 80 1.60 9.90 10.71
C PRO A 80 0.74 10.31 9.51
N PHE A 81 -0.18 9.46 9.12
CA PHE A 81 -1.26 9.72 8.16
C PHE A 81 -2.47 8.83 8.47
N ALA A 82 -3.65 9.23 8.02
CA ALA A 82 -4.88 8.49 8.23
C ALA A 82 -5.28 7.73 6.95
N PRO A 83 -5.25 6.38 6.91
CA PRO A 83 -5.83 5.62 5.82
C PRO A 83 -7.35 5.81 5.81
N ILE A 84 -7.91 6.22 4.64
CA ILE A 84 -9.35 6.47 4.52
C ILE A 84 -10.05 5.25 3.92
N CYS A 85 -9.50 4.71 2.82
CA CYS A 85 -10.06 3.54 2.15
C CYS A 85 -8.99 2.83 1.33
N PHE A 86 -9.30 1.59 0.94
CA PHE A 86 -8.52 0.82 -0.01
C PHE A 86 -9.33 0.66 -1.28
N GLU A 87 -8.72 0.96 -2.42
CA GLU A 87 -9.32 0.67 -3.72
C GLU A 87 -9.33 -0.85 -3.96
N ARG A 88 -10.45 -1.35 -4.47
CA ARG A 88 -10.58 -2.74 -4.89
C ARG A 88 -10.53 -2.82 -6.40
N SER A 89 -9.61 -3.62 -6.91
CA SER A 89 -9.64 -4.02 -8.32
C SER A 89 -10.60 -5.20 -8.51
N SER A 90 -11.37 -5.18 -9.60
CA SER A 90 -12.28 -6.27 -9.94
C SER A 90 -11.91 -6.83 -11.31
N VAL A 91 -11.88 -8.15 -11.42
CA VAL A 91 -11.75 -8.86 -12.70
C VAL A 91 -13.14 -9.34 -13.12
N LEU A 92 -13.58 -8.87 -14.28
CA LEU A 92 -14.89 -9.24 -14.84
C LEU A 92 -14.66 -10.26 -15.97
N THR A 93 -15.44 -11.35 -15.94
CA THR A 93 -15.42 -12.37 -16.99
C THR A 93 -16.84 -12.73 -17.36
N ILE A 94 -17.01 -13.35 -18.53
CA ILE A 94 -18.29 -13.93 -18.93
C ILE A 94 -18.54 -15.16 -18.06
N SER A 95 -19.72 -15.20 -17.42
CA SER A 95 -20.10 -16.28 -16.54
C SER A 95 -20.07 -17.64 -17.28
N GLY A 96 -19.44 -18.63 -16.65
CA GLY A 96 -19.33 -19.99 -17.18
C GLY A 96 -18.24 -20.21 -18.23
N VAL A 97 -17.60 -19.15 -18.76
CA VAL A 97 -16.53 -19.28 -19.76
C VAL A 97 -15.19 -19.56 -19.11
N ILE A 98 -14.85 -18.84 -18.05
CA ILE A 98 -13.58 -19.04 -17.34
C ILE A 98 -13.85 -19.52 -15.93
N GLN A 99 -13.15 -20.61 -15.54
CA GLN A 99 -13.16 -21.17 -14.19
C GLN A 99 -11.74 -21.21 -13.62
N GLY A 100 -11.61 -21.17 -12.28
CA GLY A 100 -10.31 -21.22 -11.60
C GLY A 100 -9.59 -19.88 -11.52
N LEU A 101 -10.31 -18.76 -11.73
CA LEU A 101 -9.78 -17.42 -11.55
C LEU A 101 -9.45 -17.16 -10.07
N THR A 102 -8.17 -16.89 -9.81
CA THR A 102 -7.66 -16.53 -8.48
C THR A 102 -6.78 -15.30 -8.58
N PRO A 103 -7.33 -14.14 -9.04
CA PRO A 103 -6.51 -12.93 -9.21
C PRO A 103 -5.91 -12.49 -7.88
N SER A 104 -4.66 -12.03 -7.92
CA SER A 104 -4.02 -11.38 -6.78
C SER A 104 -4.21 -9.86 -6.84
N LEU A 105 -3.83 -9.16 -5.78
CA LEU A 105 -3.90 -7.70 -5.72
C LEU A 105 -3.02 -7.03 -6.80
N THR A 106 -1.90 -7.67 -7.16
CA THR A 106 -0.89 -7.11 -8.06
C THR A 106 -0.89 -7.72 -9.45
N ASP A 107 -1.50 -8.91 -9.60
CA ASP A 107 -1.53 -9.65 -10.87
C ASP A 107 -2.93 -10.23 -11.13
N PRO A 108 -3.68 -9.65 -12.08
CA PRO A 108 -5.00 -10.16 -12.47
C PRO A 108 -4.93 -11.52 -13.18
N PHE A 109 -3.77 -11.91 -13.70
CA PHE A 109 -3.53 -13.16 -14.41
C PHE A 109 -2.84 -14.23 -13.55
N TYR A 110 -2.81 -14.03 -12.24
CA TYR A 110 -2.20 -14.99 -11.34
C TYR A 110 -2.77 -16.41 -11.54
N ASN A 111 -1.89 -17.40 -11.58
CA ASN A 111 -2.24 -18.81 -11.88
C ASN A 111 -2.98 -19.01 -13.23
N LEU A 112 -2.62 -18.25 -14.26
CA LEU A 112 -3.21 -18.36 -15.60
C LEU A 112 -3.21 -19.81 -16.14
N THR A 113 -2.20 -20.60 -15.78
CA THR A 113 -2.06 -22.01 -16.16
C THR A 113 -3.14 -22.92 -15.57
N ASP A 114 -3.79 -22.51 -14.49
CA ASP A 114 -4.84 -23.27 -13.81
C ASP A 114 -6.24 -22.90 -14.31
N TRP A 115 -6.33 -21.90 -15.18
CA TRP A 115 -7.61 -21.48 -15.74
C TRP A 115 -8.17 -22.51 -16.71
N LYS A 116 -9.44 -22.79 -16.58
CA LYS A 116 -10.18 -23.67 -17.50
C LYS A 116 -11.12 -22.82 -18.32
N ILE A 117 -10.87 -22.77 -19.63
CA ILE A 117 -11.72 -22.04 -20.58
C ILE A 117 -12.68 -23.05 -21.20
N ARG A 118 -13.97 -22.77 -21.10
CA ARG A 118 -15.03 -23.54 -21.78
C ARG A 118 -15.45 -22.76 -23.01
N PHE A 119 -15.27 -23.37 -24.14
CA PHE A 119 -15.88 -22.90 -25.41
C PHE A 119 -17.29 -23.46 -25.50
N ALA A 120 -18.26 -22.61 -25.80
CA ALA A 120 -19.63 -22.99 -26.05
C ALA A 120 -19.75 -23.74 -27.39
#